data_11699a1159cfa7b053aaffa96a817388
#
_entry.id   11699a1159cfa7b053aaffa96a817388
#
_cell.length_a   1.000
_cell.length_b   1.000
_cell.length_c   1.000
_cell.angle_alpha   90.00
_cell.angle_beta   90.00
_cell.angle_gamma   90.00
#
_symmetry.space_group_name_H-M   'P 1'
#
loop_
_entity.id
_entity.type
_entity.pdbx_description
1 polymer ?
#
loop_
_entity_poly.entity_id
_entity_poly.type
_entity_poly.pdbx_seq_one_letter_code
_entity_poly.pdbx_strand_id
1 'polypeptide(L)'
;MGGLIQPNPVTEERDSSRRVIVIAVVAVVVIAVGAAFLFRSPPKGASGPPPYAANLKLSDFKMSAAENFVGATVSYVDGTVANTGGKTVTHVVVQVNFKDTIGQIAQREEIPMQVLKTDGPYPEAVDFSVSPLAPGQSKPFRLTFEGISAQWDRQYPEILLTAVVTK
;
A
#
# COMPACT_ATOMS: atom_id res chain seq x y z
N MET A 1 72.98 28.91 -45.28
CA MET A 1 72.32 27.62 -45.13
C MET A 1 71.13 27.87 -44.30
N GLY A 2 69.93 27.94 -44.91
CA GLY A 2 68.67 28.23 -44.23
C GLY A 2 68.01 26.95 -43.80
N GLY A 3 67.76 26.83 -42.50
CA GLY A 3 66.94 25.76 -41.92
C GLY A 3 65.46 26.21 -41.89
N LEU A 4 64.63 25.55 -42.69
CA LEU A 4 63.19 25.75 -42.70
C LEU A 4 62.60 25.12 -41.45
N ILE A 5 62.01 25.93 -40.55
CA ILE A 5 61.19 25.47 -39.40
C ILE A 5 59.80 25.17 -39.97
N GLN A 6 59.42 23.88 -39.99
CA GLN A 6 58.10 23.48 -40.31
C GLN A 6 57.18 23.72 -39.07
N PRO A 7 56.03 24.38 -39.20
CA PRO A 7 55.09 24.48 -38.13
C PRO A 7 54.40 23.15 -37.94
N ASN A 8 54.33 22.69 -36.65
CA ASN A 8 53.61 21.50 -36.25
C ASN A 8 52.12 21.69 -36.51
N PRO A 9 51.37 20.70 -37.02
CA PRO A 9 49.93 20.79 -37.15
C PRO A 9 49.31 20.75 -35.77
N VAL A 10 48.55 21.79 -35.46
CA VAL A 10 47.70 21.84 -34.26
C VAL A 10 46.56 20.87 -34.50
N THR A 11 46.58 19.74 -33.81
CA THR A 11 45.51 18.77 -33.83
C THR A 11 44.29 19.37 -33.11
N GLU A 12 43.20 19.61 -33.80
CA GLU A 12 41.92 20.06 -33.23
C GLU A 12 41.31 18.94 -32.38
N GLU A 13 41.64 18.90 -31.10
CA GLU A 13 40.97 18.06 -30.09
C GLU A 13 39.66 18.68 -29.60
N ARG A 14 38.81 19.20 -30.47
CA ARG A 14 37.66 20.01 -30.03
C ARG A 14 36.32 19.31 -30.08
N ASP A 15 36.23 18.10 -30.62
CA ASP A 15 34.91 17.45 -30.83
C ASP A 15 34.62 16.31 -29.85
N SER A 16 35.61 15.70 -29.23
CA SER A 16 35.46 14.60 -28.29
C SER A 16 34.91 15.07 -26.93
N SER A 17 35.37 16.21 -26.40
CA SER A 17 34.94 16.74 -25.12
C SER A 17 33.45 17.15 -25.08
N ARG A 18 32.94 17.71 -26.18
CA ARG A 18 31.53 18.08 -26.29
C ARG A 18 30.61 16.85 -26.25
N ARG A 19 31.00 15.77 -26.95
CA ARG A 19 30.22 14.50 -26.92
C ARG A 19 30.22 13.87 -25.54
N VAL A 20 31.32 13.87 -24.82
CA VAL A 20 31.43 13.36 -23.45
C VAL A 20 30.56 14.20 -22.50
N ILE A 21 30.57 15.52 -22.61
CA ILE A 21 29.75 16.41 -21.79
C ILE A 21 28.24 16.16 -22.05
N VAL A 22 27.86 16.04 -23.33
CA VAL A 22 26.44 15.76 -23.69
C VAL A 22 25.99 14.41 -23.14
N ILE A 23 26.81 13.36 -23.25
CA ILE A 23 26.49 12.04 -22.70
C ILE A 23 26.36 12.10 -21.17
N ALA A 24 27.28 12.81 -20.49
CA ALA A 24 27.21 12.97 -19.03
C ALA A 24 25.95 13.71 -18.59
N VAL A 25 25.56 14.78 -19.28
CA VAL A 25 24.34 15.53 -18.98
C VAL A 25 23.07 14.67 -19.19
N VAL A 26 23.02 13.92 -20.30
CA VAL A 26 21.89 13.00 -20.55
C VAL A 26 21.82 11.92 -19.48
N ALA A 27 22.95 11.33 -19.08
CA ALA A 27 22.97 10.33 -18.00
C ALA A 27 22.44 10.90 -16.66
N VAL A 28 22.85 12.12 -16.29
CA VAL A 28 22.36 12.79 -15.06
C VAL A 28 20.86 13.07 -15.15
N VAL A 29 20.37 13.52 -16.30
CA VAL A 29 18.92 13.76 -16.49
C VAL A 29 18.13 12.45 -16.40
N VAL A 30 18.60 11.35 -16.99
CA VAL A 30 17.94 10.04 -16.92
C VAL A 30 17.92 9.53 -15.48
N ILE A 31 19.02 9.66 -14.73
CA ILE A 31 19.08 9.30 -13.32
C ILE A 31 18.14 10.17 -12.49
N ALA A 32 18.09 11.47 -12.72
CA ALA A 32 17.21 12.39 -11.99
C ALA A 32 15.73 12.10 -12.27
N VAL A 33 15.36 11.82 -13.52
CA VAL A 33 14.00 11.43 -13.91
C VAL A 33 13.65 10.05 -13.31
N GLY A 34 14.56 9.08 -13.38
CA GLY A 34 14.38 7.76 -12.76
C GLY A 34 14.19 7.85 -11.24
N ALA A 35 15.02 8.65 -10.56
CA ALA A 35 14.88 8.92 -9.13
C ALA A 35 13.54 9.61 -8.82
N ALA A 36 13.11 10.61 -9.61
CA ALA A 36 11.83 11.27 -9.43
C ALA A 36 10.64 10.32 -9.59
N PHE A 37 10.74 9.29 -10.45
CA PHE A 37 9.73 8.23 -10.56
C PHE A 37 9.75 7.27 -9.37
N LEU A 38 10.92 6.90 -8.84
CA LEU A 38 11.07 6.03 -7.68
C LEU A 38 10.63 6.72 -6.37
N PHE A 39 10.85 8.04 -6.26
CA PHE A 39 10.44 8.85 -5.10
C PHE A 39 9.05 9.50 -5.27
N ARG A 40 8.34 9.24 -6.36
CA ARG A 40 6.93 9.60 -6.43
C ARG A 40 6.19 8.76 -5.40
N SER A 41 5.99 9.34 -4.23
CA SER A 41 4.98 8.83 -3.30
C SER A 41 3.66 8.73 -4.09
N PRO A 42 2.95 7.60 -4.01
CA PRO A 42 1.60 7.54 -4.58
C PRO A 42 0.81 8.75 -4.07
N PRO A 43 -0.08 9.33 -4.88
CA PRO A 43 -0.86 10.47 -4.45
C PRO A 43 -1.48 10.10 -3.11
N LYS A 44 -1.19 10.90 -2.05
CA LYS A 44 -1.89 10.79 -0.77
C LYS A 44 -3.36 10.79 -1.12
N GLY A 45 -4.01 9.64 -0.97
CA GLY A 45 -5.43 9.51 -1.18
C GLY A 45 -6.12 10.64 -0.43
N ALA A 46 -7.14 11.21 -1.02
CA ALA A 46 -7.86 12.36 -0.51
C ALA A 46 -7.98 12.23 1.02
N SER A 47 -7.49 13.25 1.76
CA SER A 47 -7.43 13.24 3.23
C SER A 47 -8.86 13.25 3.79
N GLY A 48 -9.52 12.11 3.81
CA GLY A 48 -10.88 11.93 4.29
C GLY A 48 -11.39 10.52 3.97
N PRO A 49 -12.39 10.04 4.69
CA PRO A 49 -13.01 8.75 4.40
C PRO A 49 -13.58 8.75 2.97
N PRO A 50 -13.51 7.62 2.24
CA PRO A 50 -14.05 7.53 0.89
C PRO A 50 -15.56 7.85 0.91
N PRO A 51 -16.11 8.50 -0.12
CA PRO A 51 -17.50 8.97 -0.10
C PRO A 51 -18.54 7.89 0.20
N TYR A 52 -18.26 6.63 -0.16
CA TYR A 52 -19.15 5.51 0.10
C TYR A 52 -18.94 4.85 1.47
N ALA A 53 -17.88 5.18 2.20
CA ALA A 53 -17.56 4.59 3.51
C ALA A 53 -18.68 4.79 4.53
N ALA A 54 -19.39 5.92 4.50
CA ALA A 54 -20.52 6.19 5.38
C ALA A 54 -21.67 5.17 5.27
N ASN A 55 -21.75 4.44 4.15
CA ASN A 55 -22.74 3.40 3.90
C ASN A 55 -22.28 2.01 4.36
N LEU A 56 -21.05 1.87 4.85
CA LEU A 56 -20.53 0.61 5.39
C LEU A 56 -20.50 0.69 6.90
N LYS A 57 -21.17 -0.24 7.56
CA LYS A 57 -21.16 -0.36 9.03
C LYS A 57 -20.37 -1.60 9.42
N LEU A 58 -19.40 -1.41 10.28
CA LEU A 58 -18.59 -2.48 10.86
C LEU A 58 -19.07 -2.76 12.28
N SER A 59 -19.26 -4.03 12.64
CA SER A 59 -19.74 -4.47 13.94
C SER A 59 -19.17 -5.84 14.34
N ASP A 60 -19.52 -6.30 15.52
CA ASP A 60 -19.27 -7.66 16.04
C ASP A 60 -17.80 -8.06 16.03
N PHE A 61 -16.92 -7.12 16.36
CA PHE A 61 -15.48 -7.35 16.35
C PHE A 61 -15.05 -8.42 17.33
N LYS A 62 -14.20 -9.34 16.87
CA LYS A 62 -13.54 -10.37 17.67
C LYS A 62 -12.07 -10.42 17.28
N MET A 63 -11.20 -10.58 18.27
CA MET A 63 -9.78 -10.80 18.04
C MET A 63 -9.43 -12.22 18.43
N SER A 64 -8.58 -12.83 17.60
CA SER A 64 -7.98 -14.14 17.88
C SER A 64 -6.55 -14.18 17.36
N ALA A 65 -5.77 -15.12 17.83
CA ALA A 65 -4.42 -15.36 17.36
C ALA A 65 -4.18 -16.86 17.24
N ALA A 66 -3.38 -17.24 16.25
CA ALA A 66 -2.91 -18.61 16.07
C ALA A 66 -1.42 -18.59 15.77
N GLU A 67 -0.73 -19.64 16.18
CA GLU A 67 0.64 -19.88 15.80
C GLU A 67 0.68 -20.67 14.49
N ASN A 68 1.48 -20.20 13.52
CA ASN A 68 1.67 -20.92 12.27
C ASN A 68 2.77 -22.01 12.43
N PHE A 69 2.97 -22.83 11.38
CA PHE A 69 3.90 -23.99 11.46
C PHE A 69 5.38 -23.60 11.55
N VAL A 70 5.71 -22.31 11.45
CA VAL A 70 7.08 -21.80 11.66
C VAL A 70 7.23 -21.09 13.02
N GLY A 71 6.21 -21.17 13.89
CA GLY A 71 6.22 -20.60 15.21
C GLY A 71 5.94 -19.10 15.27
N ALA A 72 5.50 -18.50 14.15
CA ALA A 72 5.10 -17.09 14.12
C ALA A 72 3.63 -16.92 14.50
N THR A 73 3.32 -15.92 15.32
CA THR A 73 1.96 -15.58 15.69
C THR A 73 1.28 -14.81 14.58
N VAL A 74 0.15 -15.31 14.12
CA VAL A 74 -0.77 -14.61 13.20
C VAL A 74 -1.98 -14.17 13.99
N SER A 75 -2.30 -12.88 13.91
CA SER A 75 -3.46 -12.29 14.60
C SER A 75 -4.58 -12.00 13.60
N TYR A 76 -5.81 -12.21 14.04
CA TYR A 76 -7.00 -12.00 13.24
C TYR A 76 -7.92 -11.01 13.95
N VAL A 77 -8.50 -10.10 13.17
CA VAL A 77 -9.64 -9.29 13.57
C VAL A 77 -10.81 -9.68 12.68
N ASP A 78 -11.76 -10.38 13.25
CA ASP A 78 -13.01 -10.76 12.59
C ASP A 78 -14.10 -9.76 12.94
N GLY A 79 -15.07 -9.60 12.06
CA GLY A 79 -16.24 -8.76 12.30
C GLY A 79 -17.30 -8.96 11.23
N THR A 80 -18.31 -8.12 11.28
CA THR A 80 -19.40 -8.07 10.30
C THR A 80 -19.36 -6.73 9.57
N VAL A 81 -19.43 -6.74 8.24
CA VAL A 81 -19.60 -5.55 7.41
C VAL A 81 -21.00 -5.55 6.80
N ALA A 82 -21.74 -4.48 7.01
CA ALA A 82 -23.06 -4.26 6.43
C ALA A 82 -23.04 -3.12 5.43
N ASN A 83 -23.63 -3.34 4.24
CA ASN A 83 -23.82 -2.32 3.22
C ASN A 83 -25.22 -1.72 3.31
N THR A 84 -25.33 -0.53 3.85
CA THR A 84 -26.62 0.20 3.98
C THR A 84 -26.88 1.13 2.80
N GLY A 85 -25.98 1.20 1.83
CA GLY A 85 -26.12 2.02 0.62
C GLY A 85 -26.74 1.27 -0.56
N GLY A 86 -26.88 1.96 -1.69
CA GLY A 86 -27.53 1.45 -2.91
C GLY A 86 -26.61 0.85 -3.97
N LYS A 87 -25.30 0.73 -3.72
CA LYS A 87 -24.33 0.21 -4.69
C LYS A 87 -23.69 -1.08 -4.20
N THR A 88 -23.33 -1.96 -5.11
CA THR A 88 -22.60 -3.19 -4.76
C THR A 88 -21.12 -2.86 -4.51
N VAL A 89 -20.59 -3.27 -3.37
CA VAL A 89 -19.18 -3.08 -3.00
C VAL A 89 -18.36 -4.25 -3.53
N THR A 90 -17.25 -3.94 -4.22
CA THR A 90 -16.37 -4.92 -4.86
C THR A 90 -14.93 -4.90 -4.35
N HIS A 91 -14.56 -3.88 -3.59
CA HIS A 91 -13.26 -3.83 -2.94
C HIS A 91 -13.30 -2.85 -1.76
N VAL A 92 -12.66 -3.20 -0.66
CA VAL A 92 -12.54 -2.38 0.54
C VAL A 92 -11.11 -2.46 1.06
N VAL A 93 -10.52 -1.29 1.34
CA VAL A 93 -9.23 -1.20 2.04
C VAL A 93 -9.45 -0.49 3.36
N VAL A 94 -8.79 -1.00 4.39
CA VAL A 94 -8.84 -0.44 5.73
C VAL A 94 -7.45 -0.07 6.21
N GLN A 95 -7.35 1.03 6.92
CA GLN A 95 -6.21 1.35 7.76
C GLN A 95 -6.52 0.90 9.18
N VAL A 96 -5.61 0.13 9.76
CA VAL A 96 -5.71 -0.38 11.12
C VAL A 96 -4.59 0.22 11.96
N ASN A 97 -4.95 0.89 13.05
CA ASN A 97 -4.03 1.54 13.96
C ASN A 97 -4.02 0.78 15.30
N PHE A 98 -2.91 0.15 15.63
CA PHE A 98 -2.65 -0.44 16.95
C PHE A 98 -2.02 0.63 17.84
N LYS A 99 -2.57 0.86 19.01
CA LYS A 99 -2.11 1.89 19.96
C LYS A 99 -1.30 1.27 21.09
N ASP A 100 -0.42 2.05 21.66
CA ASP A 100 0.31 1.71 22.89
C ASP A 100 -0.49 2.14 24.14
N THR A 101 0.08 1.85 25.32
CA THR A 101 -0.54 2.15 26.61
C THR A 101 -0.75 3.64 26.90
N ILE A 102 -0.10 4.53 26.14
CA ILE A 102 -0.27 5.99 26.24
C ILE A 102 -1.10 6.57 25.08
N GLY A 103 -1.71 5.69 24.24
CA GLY A 103 -2.59 6.07 23.15
C GLY A 103 -1.88 6.52 21.87
N GLN A 104 -0.57 6.35 21.75
CA GLN A 104 0.16 6.60 20.53
C GLN A 104 0.04 5.41 19.57
N ILE A 105 0.20 5.67 18.26
CA ILE A 105 0.15 4.60 17.26
C ILE A 105 1.48 3.83 17.30
N ALA A 106 1.44 2.61 17.84
CA ALA A 106 2.56 1.68 17.88
C ALA A 106 2.79 1.01 16.51
N GLN A 107 1.71 0.77 15.76
CA GLN A 107 1.74 0.18 14.42
C GLN A 107 0.55 0.64 13.60
N ARG A 108 0.78 0.89 12.31
CA ARG A 108 -0.27 1.21 11.33
C ARG A 108 -0.10 0.30 10.13
N GLU A 109 -1.18 -0.34 9.73
CA GLU A 109 -1.23 -1.13 8.51
C GLU A 109 -2.40 -0.71 7.63
N GLU A 110 -2.19 -0.75 6.32
CA GLU A 110 -3.24 -0.58 5.33
C GLU A 110 -3.39 -1.88 4.55
N ILE A 111 -4.51 -2.54 4.72
CA ILE A 111 -4.74 -3.89 4.18
C ILE A 111 -6.11 -4.01 3.51
N PRO A 112 -6.25 -4.85 2.48
CA PRO A 112 -7.55 -5.18 1.91
C PRO A 112 -8.38 -5.97 2.94
N MET A 113 -9.66 -5.60 3.08
CA MET A 113 -10.62 -6.37 3.87
C MET A 113 -11.06 -7.60 3.07
N GLN A 114 -11.05 -8.77 3.69
CA GLN A 114 -11.50 -10.02 3.10
C GLN A 114 -12.82 -10.48 3.71
N VAL A 115 -13.72 -10.98 2.86
CA VAL A 115 -14.99 -11.58 3.29
C VAL A 115 -14.76 -13.05 3.63
N LEU A 116 -15.34 -13.51 4.72
CA LEU A 116 -15.35 -14.92 5.06
C LEU A 116 -16.52 -15.61 4.35
N LYS A 117 -16.20 -16.49 3.39
CA LYS A 117 -17.16 -17.44 2.81
C LYS A 117 -17.29 -18.66 3.71
N THR A 118 -18.51 -19.05 3.98
CA THR A 118 -18.84 -20.18 4.86
C THR A 118 -19.56 -21.31 4.12
N ASP A 119 -19.50 -21.31 2.78
CA ASP A 119 -20.17 -22.30 1.91
C ASP A 119 -19.48 -23.66 1.94
N GLY A 120 -18.25 -23.73 2.45
CA GLY A 120 -17.43 -24.95 2.55
C GLY A 120 -17.32 -25.47 3.98
N PRO A 121 -16.59 -26.59 4.17
CA PRO A 121 -16.36 -27.15 5.51
C PRO A 121 -15.53 -26.24 6.43
N TYR A 122 -14.78 -25.30 5.85
CA TYR A 122 -13.99 -24.32 6.58
C TYR A 122 -14.24 -22.92 6.02
N PRO A 123 -14.27 -21.88 6.88
CA PRO A 123 -14.36 -20.49 6.44
C PRO A 123 -13.13 -20.12 5.58
N GLU A 124 -13.38 -19.58 4.39
CA GLU A 124 -12.35 -19.11 3.46
C GLU A 124 -12.41 -17.59 3.37
N ALA A 125 -11.26 -16.93 3.58
CA ALA A 125 -11.13 -15.49 3.40
C ALA A 125 -10.90 -15.18 1.91
N VAL A 126 -11.82 -14.42 1.30
CA VAL A 126 -11.79 -14.07 -0.13
C VAL A 126 -11.96 -12.56 -0.31
N ASP A 127 -11.43 -12.03 -1.41
CA ASP A 127 -11.64 -10.62 -1.76
C ASP A 127 -13.12 -10.34 -2.12
N PHE A 128 -13.56 -9.08 -1.93
CA PHE A 128 -14.90 -8.64 -2.31
C PHE A 128 -15.18 -8.77 -3.81
N SER A 129 -14.18 -8.81 -4.68
CA SER A 129 -14.37 -9.08 -6.11
C SER A 129 -14.90 -10.48 -6.37
N VAL A 130 -14.52 -11.47 -5.52
CA VAL A 130 -15.00 -12.86 -5.58
C VAL A 130 -16.35 -13.00 -4.87
N SER A 131 -16.56 -12.25 -3.77
CA SER A 131 -17.82 -12.28 -3.00
C SER A 131 -18.32 -10.86 -2.75
N PRO A 132 -18.88 -10.16 -3.77
CA PRO A 132 -19.33 -8.77 -3.64
C PRO A 132 -20.41 -8.60 -2.56
N LEU A 133 -20.42 -7.43 -1.93
CA LEU A 133 -21.41 -7.07 -0.92
C LEU A 133 -22.51 -6.22 -1.55
N ALA A 134 -23.65 -6.83 -1.83
CA ALA A 134 -24.79 -6.16 -2.45
C ALA A 134 -25.47 -5.17 -1.46
N PRO A 135 -26.29 -4.23 -1.98
CA PRO A 135 -27.12 -3.38 -1.15
C PRO A 135 -27.94 -4.15 -0.13
N GLY A 136 -27.96 -3.69 1.11
CA GLY A 136 -28.70 -4.32 2.22
C GLY A 136 -28.09 -5.62 2.75
N GLN A 137 -26.99 -6.11 2.19
CA GLN A 137 -26.33 -7.32 2.69
C GLN A 137 -25.36 -7.03 3.83
N SER A 138 -25.20 -8.05 4.68
CA SER A 138 -24.15 -8.13 5.70
C SER A 138 -23.35 -9.40 5.50
N LYS A 139 -22.03 -9.32 5.66
CA LYS A 139 -21.12 -10.47 5.55
C LYS A 139 -20.07 -10.43 6.65
N PRO A 140 -19.63 -11.60 7.14
CA PRO A 140 -18.47 -11.66 8.01
C PRO A 140 -17.21 -11.32 7.22
N PHE A 141 -16.27 -10.64 7.87
CA PHE A 141 -14.97 -10.30 7.30
C PHE A 141 -13.83 -10.71 8.24
N ARG A 142 -12.63 -10.80 7.68
CA ARG A 142 -11.38 -11.04 8.40
C ARG A 142 -10.30 -10.08 7.95
N LEU A 143 -9.56 -9.54 8.91
CA LEU A 143 -8.29 -8.86 8.73
C LEU A 143 -7.21 -9.74 9.34
N THR A 144 -6.09 -9.94 8.62
CA THR A 144 -5.01 -10.84 9.03
C THR A 144 -3.71 -10.05 9.20
N PHE A 145 -3.00 -10.27 10.30
CA PHE A 145 -1.76 -9.59 10.66
C PHE A 145 -0.68 -10.62 11.00
N GLU A 146 0.42 -10.61 10.27
CA GLU A 146 1.57 -11.52 10.45
C GLU A 146 2.56 -11.04 11.53
N GLY A 147 2.15 -10.17 12.39
CA GLY A 147 2.95 -9.68 13.51
C GLY A 147 2.44 -8.33 13.96
N ILE A 148 2.12 -8.21 15.22
CA ILE A 148 1.73 -6.94 15.82
C ILE A 148 2.86 -6.48 16.75
N SER A 149 3.14 -5.17 16.77
CA SER A 149 4.17 -4.57 17.62
C SER A 149 4.04 -5.01 19.07
N ALA A 150 5.14 -5.34 19.71
CA ALA A 150 5.18 -5.66 21.14
C ALA A 150 4.74 -4.47 22.02
N GLN A 151 4.72 -3.25 21.49
CA GLN A 151 4.27 -2.05 22.19
C GLN A 151 2.74 -1.89 22.20
N TRP A 152 2.00 -2.70 21.42
CA TRP A 152 0.55 -2.65 21.39
C TRP A 152 -0.06 -2.99 22.75
N ASP A 153 -1.02 -2.18 23.19
CA ASP A 153 -1.71 -2.28 24.48
C ASP A 153 -2.71 -3.46 24.57
N ARG A 154 -2.85 -4.24 23.49
CA ARG A 154 -3.79 -5.37 23.32
C ARG A 154 -5.27 -5.00 23.35
N GLN A 155 -5.60 -3.71 23.23
CA GLN A 155 -6.96 -3.26 23.03
C GLN A 155 -7.38 -3.43 21.56
N TYR A 156 -8.70 -3.32 21.29
CA TYR A 156 -9.19 -3.33 19.92
C TYR A 156 -8.55 -2.19 19.12
N PRO A 157 -7.96 -2.48 17.94
CA PRO A 157 -7.37 -1.45 17.11
C PRO A 157 -8.44 -0.53 16.51
N GLU A 158 -8.05 0.67 16.19
CA GLU A 158 -8.87 1.60 15.42
C GLU A 158 -8.86 1.19 13.94
N ILE A 159 -10.04 0.99 13.34
CA ILE A 159 -10.20 0.56 11.95
C ILE A 159 -10.88 1.68 11.17
N LEU A 160 -10.20 2.18 10.14
CA LEU A 160 -10.65 3.27 9.29
C LEU A 160 -10.76 2.77 7.84
N LEU A 161 -11.87 3.04 7.19
CA LEU A 161 -12.06 2.74 5.77
C LEU A 161 -11.26 3.78 4.95
N THR A 162 -10.28 3.34 4.15
CA THR A 162 -9.42 4.20 3.33
C THR A 162 -9.75 4.13 1.84
N ALA A 163 -10.28 3.00 1.36
CA ALA A 163 -10.80 2.90 0.00
C ALA A 163 -12.04 2.00 -0.06
N VAL A 164 -13.01 2.38 -0.89
CA VAL A 164 -14.22 1.59 -1.17
C VAL A 164 -14.51 1.71 -2.66
N VAL A 165 -14.50 0.56 -3.37
CA VAL A 165 -14.85 0.48 -4.79
C VAL A 165 -16.25 -0.11 -4.92
N THR A 166 -17.09 0.53 -5.73
CA THR A 166 -18.48 0.12 -5.95
C THR A 166 -18.78 -0.02 -7.45
N LYS A 167 -19.76 -0.84 -7.75
CA LYS A 167 -20.44 -0.92 -9.05
C LYS A 167 -21.79 -0.24 -9.00
#